data_ff1b06fd02357258619c7aaadced8c33
#
_entry.id   ff1b06fd02357258619c7aaadced8c33
#
_cell.length_a   1.000
_cell.length_b   1.000
_cell.length_c   1.000
_cell.angle_alpha   90.00
_cell.angle_beta   90.00
_cell.angle_gamma   90.00
#
_symmetry.space_group_name_H-M   'P 1'
#
loop_
_entity.id
_entity.type
_entity.pdbx_description
1 polymer ?
#
loop_
_entity_poly.entity_id
_entity_poly.type
_entity_poly.pdbx_seq_one_letter_code
_entity_poly.pdbx_strand_id
1 'polypeptide(L)'
;MAGKLVVVKVGTGSLVKSDGSLNLESMRRLVDQIAKAVKEGNKIILVTSGAIAAGIAELKVKPNPNDIVFKQACAAAGQSILMSYYREFFKAHGLKVAQVLLTERDLSDRISYLHTCNVLDRLLQLGVIPIINENDVTSINEIIPVMKGQKINFSDNDILSVLIANATEADLVVILTTVDGLYTKSPEKPGASLIPVVEKITPEIRRAAEGKSRFGRGGMKTKIQAAEIAMQSGIPLIIANSNRENVLLDILDGKHVGTLFKPYGRKLPSIKKWIAYGAGTKGQIKVNEGAKKAILRGASLLAVGIEGVSGRFQIG
;
A
#
# COMPACT_ATOMS: atom_id res chain seq x y z
N MET A 1 -24.31 7.40 10.38
CA MET A 1 -22.89 7.47 10.81
C MET A 1 -22.12 8.24 9.74
N ALA A 2 -21.14 9.06 10.10
CA ALA A 2 -20.29 9.70 9.10
C ALA A 2 -19.55 8.61 8.31
N GLY A 3 -19.47 8.75 6.98
CA GLY A 3 -18.79 7.78 6.13
C GLY A 3 -17.28 7.71 6.44
N LYS A 4 -16.69 6.53 6.28
CA LYS A 4 -15.27 6.27 6.51
C LYS A 4 -14.44 6.66 5.28
N LEU A 5 -13.20 7.11 5.50
CA LEU A 5 -12.19 7.18 4.45
C LEU A 5 -11.42 5.85 4.41
N VAL A 6 -11.51 5.14 3.30
CA VAL A 6 -10.94 3.80 3.15
C VAL A 6 -9.97 3.76 1.98
N VAL A 7 -8.77 3.26 2.22
CA VAL A 7 -7.81 2.95 1.15
C VAL A 7 -7.96 1.48 0.79
N VAL A 8 -8.36 1.21 -0.44
CA VAL A 8 -8.52 -0.14 -0.99
C VAL A 8 -7.36 -0.41 -1.93
N LYS A 9 -6.56 -1.44 -1.64
CA LYS A 9 -5.48 -1.90 -2.52
C LYS A 9 -5.86 -3.20 -3.19
N VAL A 10 -5.68 -3.29 -4.49
CA VAL A 10 -5.86 -4.53 -5.26
C VAL A 10 -4.57 -4.92 -5.98
N GLY A 11 -4.15 -6.17 -5.78
CA GLY A 11 -2.90 -6.69 -6.33
C GLY A 11 -3.03 -7.26 -7.75
N THR A 12 -1.89 -7.41 -8.43
CA THR A 12 -1.81 -7.98 -9.80
C THR A 12 -2.47 -9.35 -9.90
N GLY A 13 -2.29 -10.23 -8.90
CA GLY A 13 -2.91 -11.56 -8.93
C GLY A 13 -4.44 -11.56 -8.95
N SER A 14 -5.09 -10.46 -8.53
CA SER A 14 -6.55 -10.28 -8.59
C SER A 14 -7.02 -9.65 -9.91
N LEU A 15 -6.14 -8.90 -10.58
CA LEU A 15 -6.46 -8.11 -11.77
C LEU A 15 -5.97 -8.72 -13.08
N VAL A 16 -5.13 -9.76 -13.02
CA VAL A 16 -4.51 -10.39 -14.19
C VAL A 16 -4.84 -11.87 -14.19
N LYS A 17 -5.30 -12.35 -15.34
CA LYS A 17 -5.57 -13.77 -15.58
C LYS A 17 -4.28 -14.57 -15.76
N SER A 18 -4.39 -15.91 -15.78
CA SER A 18 -3.27 -16.81 -16.00
C SER A 18 -2.60 -16.65 -17.37
N ASP A 19 -3.32 -16.16 -18.36
CA ASP A 19 -2.85 -15.86 -19.72
C ASP A 19 -2.11 -14.50 -19.79
N GLY A 20 -2.03 -13.74 -18.68
CA GLY A 20 -1.40 -12.43 -18.61
C GLY A 20 -2.31 -11.25 -18.98
N SER A 21 -3.54 -11.50 -19.45
CA SER A 21 -4.50 -10.44 -19.76
C SER A 21 -5.15 -9.85 -18.51
N LEU A 22 -5.70 -8.60 -18.61
CA LEU A 22 -6.48 -8.01 -17.53
C LEU A 22 -7.77 -8.82 -17.29
N ASN A 23 -8.07 -9.04 -16.02
CA ASN A 23 -9.33 -9.64 -15.58
C ASN A 23 -10.40 -8.55 -15.41
N LEU A 24 -11.03 -8.18 -16.54
CA LEU A 24 -12.04 -7.11 -16.57
C LEU A 24 -13.25 -7.41 -15.69
N GLU A 25 -13.61 -8.68 -15.53
CA GLU A 25 -14.71 -9.09 -14.65
C GLU A 25 -14.37 -8.80 -13.17
N SER A 26 -13.17 -9.17 -12.72
CA SER A 26 -12.71 -8.85 -11.36
C SER A 26 -12.61 -7.34 -11.13
N MET A 27 -12.15 -6.57 -12.14
CA MET A 27 -12.15 -5.12 -12.08
C MET A 27 -13.56 -4.55 -11.95
N ARG A 28 -14.51 -5.04 -12.75
CA ARG A 28 -15.91 -4.60 -12.70
C ARG A 28 -16.53 -4.88 -11.33
N ARG A 29 -16.40 -6.13 -10.83
CA ARG A 29 -16.90 -6.49 -9.49
C ARG A 29 -16.33 -5.61 -8.38
N LEU A 30 -15.05 -5.27 -8.46
CA LEU A 30 -14.43 -4.36 -7.50
C LEU A 30 -15.03 -2.96 -7.59
N VAL A 31 -15.17 -2.43 -8.81
CA VAL A 31 -15.76 -1.10 -9.05
C VAL A 31 -17.20 -1.05 -8.58
N ASP A 32 -18.01 -2.09 -8.81
CA ASP A 32 -19.40 -2.17 -8.35
C ASP A 32 -19.49 -2.07 -6.83
N GLN A 33 -18.61 -2.77 -6.10
CA GLN A 33 -18.54 -2.69 -4.63
C GLN A 33 -18.09 -1.30 -4.14
N ILE A 34 -17.06 -0.73 -4.78
CA ILE A 34 -16.59 0.63 -4.45
C ILE A 34 -17.70 1.65 -4.71
N ALA A 35 -18.40 1.54 -5.84
CA ALA A 35 -19.50 2.45 -6.18
C ALA A 35 -20.63 2.39 -5.17
N LYS A 36 -20.98 1.19 -4.69
CA LYS A 36 -21.97 1.00 -3.63
C LYS A 36 -21.50 1.62 -2.31
N ALA A 37 -20.27 1.36 -1.90
CA ALA A 37 -19.69 1.94 -0.69
C ALA A 37 -19.67 3.48 -0.72
N VAL A 38 -19.37 4.08 -1.89
CA VAL A 38 -19.40 5.55 -2.07
C VAL A 38 -20.84 6.10 -1.97
N LYS A 39 -21.82 5.41 -2.55
CA LYS A 39 -23.24 5.80 -2.43
C LYS A 39 -23.75 5.72 -0.99
N GLU A 40 -23.17 4.85 -0.18
CA GLU A 40 -23.45 4.73 1.26
C GLU A 40 -22.69 5.78 2.11
N GLY A 41 -22.00 6.73 1.47
CA GLY A 41 -21.34 7.87 2.10
C GLY A 41 -19.87 7.68 2.45
N ASN A 42 -19.26 6.53 2.11
CA ASN A 42 -17.84 6.32 2.32
C ASN A 42 -17.00 7.06 1.25
N LYS A 43 -15.79 7.48 1.63
CA LYS A 43 -14.78 8.01 0.71
C LYS A 43 -13.76 6.90 0.42
N ILE A 44 -13.47 6.65 -0.85
CA ILE A 44 -12.57 5.57 -1.26
C ILE A 44 -11.39 6.13 -2.04
N ILE A 45 -10.19 5.65 -1.72
CA ILE A 45 -8.99 5.78 -2.53
C ILE A 45 -8.63 4.38 -3.01
N LEU A 46 -8.48 4.18 -4.31
CA LEU A 46 -8.09 2.90 -4.88
C LEU A 46 -6.60 2.90 -5.22
N VAL A 47 -5.84 1.96 -4.65
CA VAL A 47 -4.45 1.69 -5.04
C VAL A 47 -4.45 0.43 -5.90
N THR A 48 -4.07 0.57 -7.17
CA THR A 48 -4.18 -0.50 -8.15
C THR A 48 -2.83 -1.04 -8.59
N SER A 49 -2.85 -2.11 -9.35
CA SER A 49 -1.73 -2.74 -10.06
C SER A 49 -2.19 -3.15 -11.45
N GLY A 50 -1.30 -3.74 -12.25
CA GLY A 50 -1.68 -4.37 -13.53
C GLY A 50 -1.28 -3.57 -14.77
N ALA A 51 -0.64 -2.40 -14.64
CA ALA A 51 -0.21 -1.60 -15.78
C ALA A 51 0.77 -2.36 -16.70
N ILE A 52 1.78 -3.03 -16.13
CA ILE A 52 2.74 -3.84 -16.93
C ILE A 52 2.02 -4.94 -17.71
N ALA A 53 1.09 -5.66 -17.07
CA ALA A 53 0.35 -6.73 -17.74
C ALA A 53 -0.53 -6.18 -18.87
N ALA A 54 -1.21 -5.06 -18.64
CA ALA A 54 -1.99 -4.37 -19.67
C ALA A 54 -1.11 -3.96 -20.87
N GLY A 55 0.09 -3.45 -20.61
CA GLY A 55 1.02 -3.06 -21.67
C GLY A 55 1.61 -4.24 -22.44
N ILE A 56 1.94 -5.34 -21.78
CA ILE A 56 2.38 -6.58 -22.44
C ILE A 56 1.31 -7.08 -23.42
N ALA A 57 0.05 -7.09 -22.97
CA ALA A 57 -1.08 -7.53 -23.79
C ALA A 57 -1.32 -6.60 -24.98
N GLU A 58 -1.27 -5.28 -24.76
CA GLU A 58 -1.47 -4.26 -25.80
C GLU A 58 -0.36 -4.29 -26.87
N LEU A 59 0.88 -4.31 -26.41
CA LEU A 59 2.04 -4.32 -27.31
C LEU A 59 2.27 -5.69 -27.97
N LYS A 60 1.52 -6.73 -27.54
CA LYS A 60 1.66 -8.11 -28.03
C LYS A 60 3.08 -8.64 -27.96
N VAL A 61 3.80 -8.29 -26.90
CA VAL A 61 5.19 -8.67 -26.67
C VAL A 61 5.30 -9.83 -25.69
N LYS A 62 6.39 -10.60 -25.77
CA LYS A 62 6.63 -11.66 -24.78
C LYS A 62 7.17 -11.07 -23.49
N PRO A 63 6.68 -11.53 -22.32
CA PRO A 63 7.17 -11.07 -21.02
C PRO A 63 8.69 -11.25 -20.90
N ASN A 64 9.40 -10.19 -20.48
CA ASN A 64 10.80 -10.25 -20.10
C ASN A 64 10.98 -9.76 -18.65
N PRO A 65 10.94 -10.66 -17.66
CA PRO A 65 10.95 -10.29 -16.25
C PRO A 65 12.28 -9.71 -15.76
N ASN A 66 13.36 -9.91 -16.50
CA ASN A 66 14.70 -9.46 -16.11
C ASN A 66 15.07 -8.10 -16.71
N ASP A 67 14.30 -7.61 -17.68
CA ASP A 67 14.53 -6.31 -18.33
C ASP A 67 13.64 -5.24 -17.67
N ILE A 68 14.30 -4.38 -16.92
CA ILE A 68 13.60 -3.30 -16.16
C ILE A 68 13.05 -2.26 -17.14
N VAL A 69 13.82 -1.85 -18.13
CA VAL A 69 13.40 -0.84 -19.13
C VAL A 69 12.22 -1.35 -19.95
N PHE A 70 12.24 -2.64 -20.32
CA PHE A 70 11.11 -3.30 -20.97
C PHE A 70 9.84 -3.23 -20.11
N LYS A 71 9.94 -3.53 -18.79
CA LYS A 71 8.80 -3.44 -17.88
C LYS A 71 8.29 -1.99 -17.77
N GLN A 72 9.19 -1.02 -17.69
CA GLN A 72 8.84 0.41 -17.64
C GLN A 72 8.10 0.85 -18.90
N ALA A 73 8.58 0.42 -20.09
CA ALA A 73 7.90 0.68 -21.35
C ALA A 73 6.50 0.03 -21.41
N CYS A 74 6.38 -1.22 -20.96
CA CYS A 74 5.08 -1.89 -20.86
C CYS A 74 4.16 -1.17 -19.88
N ALA A 75 4.66 -0.74 -18.71
CA ALA A 75 3.88 0.03 -17.75
C ALA A 75 3.37 1.34 -18.33
N ALA A 76 4.22 2.06 -19.09
CA ALA A 76 3.84 3.29 -19.78
C ALA A 76 2.67 3.09 -20.75
N ALA A 77 2.77 2.07 -21.60
CA ALA A 77 1.70 1.74 -22.55
C ALA A 77 0.42 1.26 -21.83
N GLY A 78 0.57 0.41 -20.81
CA GLY A 78 -0.56 -0.23 -20.15
C GLY A 78 -1.27 0.63 -19.14
N GLN A 79 -0.63 1.64 -18.55
CA GLN A 79 -1.25 2.49 -17.54
C GLN A 79 -2.45 3.27 -18.08
N SER A 80 -2.38 3.76 -19.31
CA SER A 80 -3.49 4.47 -19.97
C SER A 80 -4.67 3.53 -20.22
N ILE A 81 -4.41 2.29 -20.61
CA ILE A 81 -5.42 1.26 -20.85
C ILE A 81 -6.10 0.85 -19.54
N LEU A 82 -5.32 0.60 -18.50
CA LEU A 82 -5.84 0.28 -17.17
C LEU A 82 -6.80 1.39 -16.68
N MET A 83 -6.41 2.66 -16.85
CA MET A 83 -7.23 3.80 -16.47
C MET A 83 -8.48 3.96 -17.35
N SER A 84 -8.41 3.61 -18.64
CA SER A 84 -9.60 3.69 -19.51
C SER A 84 -10.69 2.72 -19.04
N TYR A 85 -10.33 1.48 -18.63
CA TYR A 85 -11.27 0.53 -18.05
C TYR A 85 -11.85 1.01 -16.73
N TYR A 86 -11.04 1.51 -15.81
CA TYR A 86 -11.57 2.06 -14.56
C TYR A 86 -12.52 3.22 -14.82
N ARG A 87 -12.15 4.16 -15.71
CA ARG A 87 -12.99 5.29 -16.07
C ARG A 87 -14.33 4.85 -16.65
N GLU A 88 -14.33 3.86 -17.54
CA GLU A 88 -15.54 3.30 -18.13
C GLU A 88 -16.44 2.68 -17.06
N PHE A 89 -15.88 1.81 -16.21
CA PHE A 89 -16.65 1.11 -15.20
C PHE A 89 -17.22 2.07 -14.14
N PHE A 90 -16.45 3.02 -13.63
CA PHE A 90 -16.96 4.02 -12.69
C PHE A 90 -17.98 4.97 -13.32
N LYS A 91 -17.80 5.32 -14.60
CA LYS A 91 -18.77 6.14 -15.34
C LYS A 91 -20.14 5.50 -15.42
N ALA A 92 -20.23 4.15 -15.52
CA ALA A 92 -21.50 3.43 -15.49
C ALA A 92 -22.28 3.63 -14.17
N HIS A 93 -21.59 3.98 -13.08
CA HIS A 93 -22.20 4.32 -11.79
C HIS A 93 -22.40 5.83 -11.56
N GLY A 94 -22.08 6.69 -12.54
CA GLY A 94 -22.12 8.15 -12.42
C GLY A 94 -20.96 8.73 -11.60
N LEU A 95 -19.90 7.96 -11.36
CA LEU A 95 -18.76 8.37 -10.53
C LEU A 95 -17.58 8.82 -11.40
N LYS A 96 -16.82 9.77 -10.87
CA LYS A 96 -15.62 10.32 -11.51
C LYS A 96 -14.37 9.77 -10.85
N VAL A 97 -13.33 9.55 -11.65
CA VAL A 97 -12.03 9.07 -11.17
C VAL A 97 -10.91 10.01 -11.62
N ALA A 98 -9.83 10.03 -10.85
CA ALA A 98 -8.60 10.75 -11.20
C ALA A 98 -7.40 9.81 -11.04
N GLN A 99 -6.50 9.80 -12.02
CA GLN A 99 -5.22 9.10 -11.94
C GLN A 99 -4.23 9.90 -11.12
N VAL A 100 -3.54 9.21 -10.20
CA VAL A 100 -2.42 9.76 -9.44
C VAL A 100 -1.27 8.75 -9.51
N LEU A 101 -0.14 9.14 -10.10
CA LEU A 101 1.06 8.31 -10.19
C LEU A 101 2.12 8.88 -9.25
N LEU A 102 2.64 8.02 -8.37
CA LEU A 102 3.59 8.41 -7.33
C LEU A 102 4.84 7.54 -7.37
N THR A 103 5.95 8.15 -6.98
CA THR A 103 7.22 7.47 -6.71
C THR A 103 7.52 7.54 -5.21
N GLU A 104 8.52 6.78 -4.76
CA GLU A 104 9.07 6.91 -3.41
C GLU A 104 9.49 8.35 -3.10
N ARG A 105 10.10 9.04 -4.07
CA ARG A 105 10.56 10.41 -3.91
C ARG A 105 9.42 11.36 -3.58
N ASP A 106 8.26 11.20 -4.21
CA ASP A 106 7.08 12.07 -3.98
C ASP A 106 6.56 11.96 -2.55
N LEU A 107 6.73 10.81 -1.91
CA LEU A 107 6.32 10.58 -0.52
C LEU A 107 7.43 10.87 0.49
N SER A 108 8.71 10.83 0.08
CA SER A 108 9.86 11.07 0.97
C SER A 108 10.30 12.54 1.00
N ASP A 109 10.09 13.30 -0.07
CA ASP A 109 10.29 14.74 -0.09
C ASP A 109 9.14 15.47 0.61
N ARG A 110 9.45 16.36 1.55
CA ARG A 110 8.44 17.02 2.39
C ARG A 110 7.45 17.87 1.58
N ILE A 111 7.96 18.60 0.60
CA ILE A 111 7.14 19.51 -0.22
C ILE A 111 6.21 18.69 -1.11
N SER A 112 6.75 17.73 -1.85
CA SER A 112 6.00 16.81 -2.71
C SER A 112 4.93 16.04 -1.93
N TYR A 113 5.27 15.55 -0.72
CA TYR A 113 4.34 14.88 0.18
C TYR A 113 3.14 15.76 0.55
N LEU A 114 3.39 17.02 0.96
CA LEU A 114 2.32 17.96 1.33
C LEU A 114 1.43 18.29 0.13
N HIS A 115 2.00 18.49 -1.05
CA HIS A 115 1.23 18.71 -2.27
C HIS A 115 0.37 17.49 -2.61
N THR A 116 0.93 16.28 -2.49
CA THR A 116 0.18 15.03 -2.69
C THR A 116 -1.00 14.93 -1.71
N CYS A 117 -0.80 15.21 -0.42
CA CYS A 117 -1.88 15.23 0.57
C CYS A 117 -3.00 16.22 0.17
N ASN A 118 -2.63 17.45 -0.19
CA ASN A 118 -3.59 18.49 -0.57
C ASN A 118 -4.40 18.12 -1.83
N VAL A 119 -3.75 17.53 -2.84
CA VAL A 119 -4.42 17.08 -4.07
C VAL A 119 -5.39 15.94 -3.77
N LEU A 120 -4.98 14.94 -3.00
CA LEU A 120 -5.86 13.82 -2.63
C LEU A 120 -7.08 14.30 -1.83
N ASP A 121 -6.86 15.18 -0.85
CA ASP A 121 -7.97 15.77 -0.08
C ASP A 121 -8.94 16.56 -0.99
N ARG A 122 -8.40 17.37 -1.91
CA ARG A 122 -9.23 18.14 -2.85
C ARG A 122 -10.03 17.22 -3.78
N LEU A 123 -9.45 16.13 -4.29
CA LEU A 123 -10.17 15.17 -5.12
C LEU A 123 -11.34 14.55 -4.34
N LEU A 124 -11.09 14.13 -3.09
CA LEU A 124 -12.12 13.57 -2.22
C LEU A 124 -13.24 14.58 -1.88
N GLN A 125 -12.91 15.86 -1.70
CA GLN A 125 -13.89 16.93 -1.51
C GLN A 125 -14.75 17.17 -2.75
N LEU A 126 -14.18 16.99 -3.95
CA LEU A 126 -14.88 17.10 -5.23
C LEU A 126 -15.71 15.85 -5.58
N GLY A 127 -15.75 14.84 -4.72
CA GLY A 127 -16.44 13.57 -4.98
C GLY A 127 -15.79 12.75 -6.08
N VAL A 128 -14.48 12.93 -6.32
CA VAL A 128 -13.70 12.19 -7.31
C VAL A 128 -12.92 11.08 -6.59
N ILE A 129 -12.95 9.86 -7.12
CA ILE A 129 -12.21 8.72 -6.57
C ILE A 129 -10.77 8.77 -7.09
N PRO A 130 -9.75 8.97 -6.23
CA PRO A 130 -8.36 8.86 -6.64
C PRO A 130 -8.02 7.39 -6.93
N ILE A 131 -7.43 7.12 -8.10
CA ILE A 131 -6.86 5.83 -8.47
C ILE A 131 -5.35 6.00 -8.53
N ILE A 132 -4.67 5.39 -7.58
CA ILE A 132 -3.22 5.55 -7.37
C ILE A 132 -2.50 4.31 -7.87
N ASN A 133 -1.37 4.52 -8.53
CA ASN A 133 -0.40 3.48 -8.86
C ASN A 133 1.02 4.03 -8.71
N GLU A 134 2.02 3.14 -8.65
CA GLU A 134 3.42 3.55 -8.80
C GLU A 134 3.65 4.15 -10.19
N ASN A 135 4.48 5.19 -10.27
CA ASN A 135 4.99 5.68 -11.55
C ASN A 135 6.17 4.81 -11.98
N ASP A 136 5.85 3.63 -12.51
CA ASP A 136 6.85 2.64 -12.94
C ASP A 136 7.88 3.23 -13.93
N VAL A 137 7.50 4.25 -14.73
CA VAL A 137 8.38 4.85 -15.75
C VAL A 137 9.57 5.58 -15.12
N THR A 138 9.36 6.24 -14.00
CA THR A 138 10.36 7.07 -13.33
C THR A 138 10.85 6.46 -12.01
N SER A 139 10.26 5.36 -11.58
CA SER A 139 10.70 4.62 -10.39
C SER A 139 12.01 3.92 -10.66
N ILE A 140 13.03 4.22 -9.83
CA ILE A 140 14.38 3.67 -9.93
C ILE A 140 14.67 2.59 -8.89
N ASN A 141 13.69 2.22 -8.08
CA ASN A 141 13.86 1.30 -6.95
C ASN A 141 14.30 -0.11 -7.37
N GLU A 142 14.04 -0.49 -8.63
CA GLU A 142 14.54 -1.75 -9.19
C GLU A 142 15.96 -1.65 -9.75
N ILE A 143 16.42 -0.43 -10.05
CA ILE A 143 17.73 -0.17 -10.72
C ILE A 143 18.80 0.08 -9.67
N ILE A 144 18.48 0.78 -8.60
CA ILE A 144 19.42 1.05 -7.51
C ILE A 144 19.25 -0.03 -6.46
N PRO A 145 20.29 -0.84 -6.17
CA PRO A 145 20.23 -1.77 -5.05
C PRO A 145 19.87 -0.98 -3.80
N VAL A 146 18.86 -1.43 -3.07
CA VAL A 146 18.42 -0.83 -1.78
C VAL A 146 19.66 -0.52 -0.97
N MET A 147 19.96 0.77 -0.75
CA MET A 147 21.11 1.19 0.05
C MET A 147 20.99 0.46 1.38
N LYS A 148 22.05 -0.27 1.77
CA LYS A 148 22.10 -1.05 3.02
C LYS A 148 21.65 -0.16 4.17
N GLY A 149 20.44 -0.39 4.70
CA GLY A 149 19.87 0.38 5.80
C GLY A 149 18.43 0.89 5.60
N GLN A 150 17.88 0.92 4.39
CA GLN A 150 16.46 1.22 4.18
C GLN A 150 15.62 0.00 4.56
N LYS A 151 14.79 0.17 5.61
CA LYS A 151 13.92 -0.91 6.13
C LYS A 151 12.64 -1.13 5.32
N ILE A 152 12.28 -0.22 4.42
CA ILE A 152 11.00 -0.20 3.72
C ILE A 152 11.25 -0.26 2.21
N ASN A 153 10.67 -1.26 1.55
CA ASN A 153 10.68 -1.37 0.10
C ASN A 153 9.45 -0.67 -0.46
N PHE A 154 9.62 0.55 -0.97
CA PHE A 154 8.54 1.37 -1.52
C PHE A 154 7.96 0.84 -2.85
N SER A 155 8.66 -0.03 -3.55
CA SER A 155 8.25 -0.57 -4.86
C SER A 155 7.08 -1.56 -4.78
N ASP A 156 6.39 -1.66 -3.64
CA ASP A 156 5.23 -2.52 -3.48
C ASP A 156 3.98 -1.68 -3.17
N ASN A 157 2.96 -1.85 -3.99
CA ASN A 157 1.67 -1.17 -3.82
C ASN A 157 0.98 -1.48 -2.47
N ASP A 158 1.37 -2.55 -1.75
CA ASP A 158 0.91 -2.81 -0.39
C ASP A 158 1.44 -1.71 0.56
N ILE A 159 2.74 -1.40 0.48
CA ILE A 159 3.36 -0.32 1.27
C ILE A 159 2.82 1.04 0.83
N LEU A 160 2.75 1.31 -0.49
CA LEU A 160 2.20 2.54 -1.02
C LEU A 160 0.78 2.80 -0.46
N SER A 161 -0.07 1.78 -0.38
CA SER A 161 -1.43 1.93 0.15
C SER A 161 -1.47 2.41 1.60
N VAL A 162 -0.56 1.94 2.44
CA VAL A 162 -0.47 2.37 3.85
C VAL A 162 0.13 3.77 3.98
N LEU A 163 1.10 4.12 3.14
CA LEU A 163 1.66 5.49 3.12
C LEU A 163 0.59 6.51 2.69
N ILE A 164 -0.23 6.17 1.70
CA ILE A 164 -1.39 6.98 1.30
C ILE A 164 -2.41 7.06 2.43
N ALA A 165 -2.70 5.96 3.12
CA ALA A 165 -3.60 5.97 4.28
C ALA A 165 -3.06 6.86 5.42
N ASN A 166 -1.75 6.89 5.62
CA ASN A 166 -1.11 7.81 6.56
C ASN A 166 -1.21 9.28 6.12
N ALA A 167 -1.01 9.55 4.82
CA ALA A 167 -1.05 10.88 4.24
C ALA A 167 -2.46 11.49 4.25
N THR A 168 -3.48 10.66 4.08
CA THR A 168 -4.90 11.08 4.03
C THR A 168 -5.65 10.86 5.34
N GLU A 169 -4.97 10.37 6.38
CA GLU A 169 -5.54 10.03 7.68
C GLU A 169 -6.72 9.04 7.59
N ALA A 170 -6.63 8.08 6.68
CA ALA A 170 -7.67 7.09 6.46
C ALA A 170 -8.07 6.33 7.73
N ASP A 171 -9.31 5.85 7.74
CA ASP A 171 -9.89 5.10 8.86
C ASP A 171 -9.62 3.59 8.75
N LEU A 172 -9.36 3.10 7.52
CA LEU A 172 -9.15 1.69 7.24
C LEU A 172 -8.31 1.51 5.98
N VAL A 173 -7.44 0.50 5.98
CA VAL A 173 -6.79 -0.04 4.78
C VAL A 173 -7.34 -1.44 4.52
N VAL A 174 -7.73 -1.71 3.28
CA VAL A 174 -8.15 -3.03 2.81
C VAL A 174 -7.21 -3.48 1.70
N ILE A 175 -6.47 -4.57 1.93
CA ILE A 175 -5.62 -5.20 0.91
C ILE A 175 -6.35 -6.42 0.36
N LEU A 176 -6.79 -6.31 -0.88
CA LEU A 176 -7.45 -7.39 -1.62
C LEU A 176 -6.39 -8.23 -2.36
N THR A 177 -6.43 -9.53 -2.12
CA THR A 177 -5.46 -10.51 -2.64
C THR A 177 -6.18 -11.80 -3.08
N THR A 178 -5.44 -12.80 -3.51
CA THR A 178 -5.99 -14.09 -4.00
C THR A 178 -6.17 -15.14 -2.91
N VAL A 179 -5.81 -14.83 -1.66
CA VAL A 179 -5.98 -15.72 -0.50
C VAL A 179 -6.90 -15.06 0.52
N ASP A 180 -7.56 -15.85 1.39
CA ASP A 180 -8.57 -15.33 2.31
C ASP A 180 -8.00 -14.42 3.41
N GLY A 181 -6.69 -14.48 3.65
CA GLY A 181 -5.99 -13.68 4.66
C GLY A 181 -4.65 -14.31 5.03
N LEU A 182 -4.19 -14.07 6.24
CA LEU A 182 -2.99 -14.69 6.79
C LEU A 182 -3.33 -16.04 7.40
N TYR A 183 -2.62 -17.08 6.99
CA TYR A 183 -2.74 -18.43 7.54
C TYR A 183 -1.58 -18.74 8.47
N THR A 184 -1.77 -19.69 9.39
CA THR A 184 -0.72 -20.15 10.31
C THR A 184 0.48 -20.76 9.59
N LYS A 185 0.29 -21.25 8.37
CA LYS A 185 1.28 -21.78 7.43
C LYS A 185 0.70 -21.69 6.01
N SER A 186 1.47 -22.08 4.97
CA SER A 186 0.96 -22.05 3.59
C SER A 186 -0.43 -22.72 3.49
N PRO A 187 -1.43 -22.09 2.86
CA PRO A 187 -2.80 -22.63 2.74
C PRO A 187 -2.85 -24.03 2.12
N GLU A 188 -1.86 -24.39 1.30
CA GLU A 188 -1.76 -25.69 0.62
C GLU A 188 -1.30 -26.82 1.58
N LYS A 189 -0.81 -26.49 2.79
CA LYS A 189 -0.33 -27.47 3.76
C LYS A 189 -1.44 -27.96 4.68
N PRO A 190 -1.51 -29.27 4.99
CA PRO A 190 -2.48 -29.82 5.93
C PRO A 190 -2.45 -29.11 7.29
N GLY A 191 -3.63 -28.81 7.84
CA GLY A 191 -3.79 -28.11 9.12
C GLY A 191 -3.41 -26.64 9.09
N ALA A 192 -3.38 -25.99 7.91
CA ALA A 192 -3.36 -24.55 7.81
C ALA A 192 -4.71 -23.97 8.24
N SER A 193 -4.70 -22.96 9.12
CA SER A 193 -5.89 -22.26 9.58
C SER A 193 -5.74 -20.75 9.36
N LEU A 194 -6.83 -20.11 8.98
CA LEU A 194 -6.88 -18.65 8.83
C LEU A 194 -6.71 -17.99 10.21
N ILE A 195 -5.89 -16.97 10.30
CA ILE A 195 -5.73 -16.13 11.49
C ILE A 195 -6.71 -14.96 11.35
N PRO A 196 -7.80 -14.91 12.12
CA PRO A 196 -8.82 -13.90 11.93
C PRO A 196 -8.37 -12.52 12.42
N VAL A 197 -7.56 -12.45 13.47
CA VAL A 197 -7.11 -11.20 14.10
C VAL A 197 -5.65 -11.30 14.51
N VAL A 198 -4.89 -10.26 14.18
CA VAL A 198 -3.49 -10.07 14.62
C VAL A 198 -3.43 -8.79 15.47
N GLU A 199 -3.12 -8.97 16.76
CA GLU A 199 -2.95 -7.85 17.70
C GLU A 199 -1.50 -7.38 17.81
N LYS A 200 -0.54 -8.26 17.45
CA LYS A 200 0.89 -7.97 17.49
C LYS A 200 1.63 -8.79 16.43
N ILE A 201 2.58 -8.15 15.72
CA ILE A 201 3.47 -8.83 14.79
C ILE A 201 4.57 -9.54 15.57
N THR A 202 4.38 -10.83 15.81
CA THR A 202 5.35 -11.71 16.47
C THR A 202 6.29 -12.39 15.48
N PRO A 203 7.39 -13.03 15.92
CA PRO A 203 8.23 -13.85 15.03
C PRO A 203 7.45 -14.97 14.33
N GLU A 204 6.43 -15.54 14.98
CA GLU A 204 5.54 -16.58 14.43
C GLU A 204 4.72 -16.01 13.25
N ILE A 205 4.12 -14.82 13.42
CA ILE A 205 3.38 -14.11 12.35
C ILE A 205 4.30 -13.82 11.15
N ARG A 206 5.57 -13.42 11.41
CA ARG A 206 6.54 -13.19 10.33
C ARG A 206 6.89 -14.50 9.61
N ARG A 207 7.10 -15.60 10.33
CA ARG A 207 7.35 -16.92 9.74
C ARG A 207 6.15 -17.46 8.95
N ALA A 208 4.94 -17.23 9.43
CA ALA A 208 3.71 -17.60 8.72
C ALA A 208 3.59 -16.91 7.36
N ALA A 209 4.20 -15.74 7.21
CA ALA A 209 4.26 -14.97 5.95
C ALA A 209 5.41 -15.39 5.01
N GLU A 210 6.31 -16.28 5.45
CA GLU A 210 7.41 -16.80 4.64
C GLU A 210 6.90 -17.88 3.68
N GLY A 211 6.55 -17.47 2.46
CA GLY A 211 6.11 -18.35 1.37
C GLY A 211 6.32 -17.67 0.03
N LYS A 212 6.65 -18.44 -1.01
CA LYS A 212 6.76 -17.89 -2.37
C LYS A 212 5.36 -17.60 -2.90
N SER A 213 5.09 -16.35 -3.29
CA SER A 213 3.92 -16.01 -4.09
C SER A 213 4.07 -16.59 -5.50
N ARG A 214 3.03 -17.27 -6.02
CA ARG A 214 3.01 -17.74 -7.42
C ARG A 214 2.83 -16.61 -8.42
N PHE A 215 2.23 -15.48 -8.02
CA PHE A 215 1.91 -14.37 -8.90
C PHE A 215 2.19 -13.03 -8.22
N GLY A 216 3.02 -12.17 -8.85
CA GLY A 216 3.25 -10.79 -8.46
C GLY A 216 4.48 -10.56 -7.55
N ARG A 217 4.92 -9.28 -7.48
CA ARG A 217 6.10 -8.82 -6.70
C ARG A 217 5.85 -8.83 -5.19
N GLY A 218 4.58 -8.69 -4.74
CA GLY A 218 4.18 -8.59 -3.34
C GLY A 218 3.68 -9.92 -2.78
N GLY A 219 4.50 -10.65 -2.03
CA GLY A 219 4.10 -11.84 -1.27
C GLY A 219 3.37 -11.47 0.04
N MET A 220 3.02 -12.48 0.85
CA MET A 220 2.46 -12.22 2.18
C MET A 220 3.43 -11.40 3.06
N LYS A 221 4.74 -11.53 2.85
CA LYS A 221 5.75 -10.77 3.57
C LYS A 221 5.58 -9.25 3.42
N THR A 222 5.33 -8.74 2.21
CA THR A 222 5.12 -7.29 1.98
C THR A 222 3.81 -6.82 2.61
N LYS A 223 2.76 -7.66 2.62
CA LYS A 223 1.50 -7.37 3.28
C LYS A 223 1.64 -7.29 4.79
N ILE A 224 2.47 -8.15 5.40
CA ILE A 224 2.79 -8.06 6.83
C ILE A 224 3.61 -6.80 7.15
N GLN A 225 4.55 -6.39 6.28
CA GLN A 225 5.26 -5.13 6.45
C GLN A 225 4.29 -3.93 6.37
N ALA A 226 3.39 -3.92 5.39
CA ALA A 226 2.34 -2.92 5.28
C ALA A 226 1.44 -2.90 6.53
N ALA A 227 1.00 -4.08 7.00
CA ALA A 227 0.20 -4.20 8.20
C ALA A 227 0.92 -3.66 9.44
N GLU A 228 2.22 -3.93 9.60
CA GLU A 228 3.01 -3.41 10.71
C GLU A 228 3.06 -1.88 10.73
N ILE A 229 3.29 -1.25 9.57
CA ILE A 229 3.26 0.22 9.43
C ILE A 229 1.86 0.76 9.78
N ALA A 230 0.80 0.15 9.28
CA ALA A 230 -0.58 0.55 9.56
C ALA A 230 -0.89 0.46 11.07
N MET A 231 -0.58 -0.69 11.70
CA MET A 231 -0.79 -0.91 13.14
C MET A 231 -0.05 0.14 13.99
N GLN A 232 1.22 0.42 13.66
CA GLN A 232 2.03 1.43 14.36
C GLN A 232 1.53 2.86 14.12
N SER A 233 0.90 3.10 12.96
CA SER A 233 0.29 4.40 12.62
C SER A 233 -1.09 4.60 13.25
N GLY A 234 -1.63 3.59 13.92
CA GLY A 234 -2.97 3.64 14.51
C GLY A 234 -4.10 3.45 13.48
N ILE A 235 -3.84 2.79 12.35
CA ILE A 235 -4.82 2.51 11.31
C ILE A 235 -5.06 1.00 11.25
N PRO A 236 -6.31 0.52 11.36
CA PRO A 236 -6.63 -0.89 11.14
C PRO A 236 -6.38 -1.28 9.67
N LEU A 237 -5.91 -2.51 9.47
CA LEU A 237 -5.69 -3.06 8.13
C LEU A 237 -6.34 -4.43 8.02
N ILE A 238 -7.02 -4.70 6.91
CA ILE A 238 -7.62 -6.01 6.62
C ILE A 238 -7.01 -6.57 5.34
N ILE A 239 -6.58 -7.84 5.40
CA ILE A 239 -6.20 -8.63 4.22
C ILE A 239 -7.33 -9.60 3.93
N ALA A 240 -7.87 -9.58 2.71
CA ALA A 240 -9.00 -10.42 2.32
C ALA A 240 -8.94 -10.88 0.87
N ASN A 241 -9.72 -11.91 0.53
CA ASN A 241 -9.77 -12.48 -0.80
C ASN A 241 -10.65 -11.64 -1.73
N SER A 242 -10.05 -11.12 -2.80
CA SER A 242 -10.74 -10.33 -3.84
C SER A 242 -11.80 -11.13 -4.63
N ASN A 243 -11.70 -12.46 -4.64
CA ASN A 243 -12.65 -13.33 -5.32
C ASN A 243 -13.93 -13.58 -4.52
N ARG A 244 -13.92 -13.26 -3.21
CA ARG A 244 -15.11 -13.35 -2.37
C ARG A 244 -16.12 -12.31 -2.83
N GLU A 245 -17.34 -12.73 -3.04
CA GLU A 245 -18.45 -11.83 -3.36
C GLU A 245 -18.70 -10.84 -2.22
N ASN A 246 -18.96 -9.59 -2.57
CA ASN A 246 -19.23 -8.48 -1.64
C ASN A 246 -18.16 -8.28 -0.53
N VAL A 247 -16.92 -8.71 -0.75
CA VAL A 247 -15.85 -8.68 0.27
C VAL A 247 -15.66 -7.29 0.88
N LEU A 248 -15.64 -6.23 0.06
CA LEU A 248 -15.45 -4.86 0.55
C LEU A 248 -16.67 -4.39 1.36
N LEU A 249 -17.87 -4.69 0.91
CA LEU A 249 -19.10 -4.32 1.60
C LEU A 249 -19.23 -5.04 2.93
N ASP A 250 -18.97 -6.35 2.97
CA ASP A 250 -18.95 -7.16 4.20
C ASP A 250 -17.97 -6.58 5.23
N ILE A 251 -16.78 -6.15 4.78
CA ILE A 251 -15.78 -5.50 5.65
C ILE A 251 -16.31 -4.15 6.20
N LEU A 252 -16.92 -3.33 5.37
CA LEU A 252 -17.46 -2.04 5.76
C LEU A 252 -18.65 -2.16 6.73
N ASP A 253 -19.45 -3.20 6.58
CA ASP A 253 -20.54 -3.60 7.49
C ASP A 253 -20.03 -4.20 8.82
N GLY A 254 -18.70 -4.36 8.98
CA GLY A 254 -18.08 -4.88 10.20
C GLY A 254 -18.12 -6.40 10.33
N LYS A 255 -18.43 -7.13 9.27
CA LYS A 255 -18.37 -8.59 9.27
C LYS A 255 -16.92 -9.08 9.36
N HIS A 256 -16.70 -10.21 10.02
CA HIS A 256 -15.39 -10.84 10.13
C HIS A 256 -15.01 -11.50 8.80
N VAL A 257 -14.24 -10.78 7.98
CA VAL A 257 -13.73 -11.24 6.69
C VAL A 257 -12.23 -11.07 6.66
N GLY A 258 -11.52 -12.11 6.26
CA GLY A 258 -10.07 -12.07 6.14
C GLY A 258 -9.32 -12.05 7.47
N THR A 259 -8.19 -11.38 7.47
CA THR A 259 -7.35 -11.15 8.67
C THR A 259 -7.34 -9.67 9.01
N LEU A 260 -7.84 -9.32 10.18
CA LEU A 260 -7.78 -7.98 10.75
C LEU A 260 -6.47 -7.78 11.53
N PHE A 261 -5.70 -6.77 11.18
CA PHE A 261 -4.57 -6.27 11.93
C PHE A 261 -5.02 -5.06 12.76
N LYS A 262 -5.04 -5.23 14.09
CA LYS A 262 -5.49 -4.18 15.01
C LYS A 262 -4.40 -3.12 15.20
N PRO A 263 -4.75 -1.83 15.25
CA PRO A 263 -3.78 -0.77 15.49
C PRO A 263 -3.20 -0.82 16.91
N TYR A 264 -1.96 -0.36 17.07
CA TYR A 264 -1.31 -0.18 18.37
C TYR A 264 -1.69 1.18 18.96
N GLY A 265 -2.56 1.22 19.96
CA GLY A 265 -2.84 2.43 20.72
C GLY A 265 -3.49 3.57 19.91
N ARG A 266 -3.07 4.82 20.20
CA ARG A 266 -3.64 6.02 19.57
C ARG A 266 -3.04 6.31 18.20
N LYS A 267 -3.86 6.86 17.30
CA LYS A 267 -3.45 7.37 15.98
C LYS A 267 -2.34 8.42 16.14
N LEU A 268 -1.19 8.20 15.52
CA LEU A 268 -0.08 9.17 15.53
C LEU A 268 -0.46 10.41 14.70
N PRO A 269 0.01 11.62 15.06
CA PRO A 269 -0.10 12.79 14.19
C PRO A 269 0.55 12.57 12.82
N SER A 270 -0.01 13.16 11.76
CA SER A 270 0.44 12.94 10.37
C SER A 270 1.93 13.25 10.15
N ILE A 271 2.45 14.31 10.80
CA ILE A 271 3.87 14.64 10.72
C ILE A 271 4.77 13.55 11.32
N LYS A 272 4.36 12.94 12.45
CA LYS A 272 5.12 11.84 13.08
C LYS A 272 5.08 10.58 12.22
N LYS A 273 3.95 10.29 11.57
CA LYS A 273 3.83 9.19 10.61
C LYS A 273 4.75 9.40 9.40
N TRP A 274 4.76 10.62 8.86
CA TRP A 274 5.65 10.94 7.74
C TRP A 274 7.13 10.80 8.12
N ILE A 275 7.55 11.31 9.28
CA ILE A 275 8.94 11.17 9.78
C ILE A 275 9.31 9.69 9.96
N ALA A 276 8.40 8.87 10.48
CA ALA A 276 8.67 7.47 10.78
C ALA A 276 8.71 6.58 9.54
N TYR A 277 7.87 6.85 8.53
CA TYR A 277 7.61 5.92 7.43
C TYR A 277 7.75 6.53 6.03
N GLY A 278 7.63 7.84 5.87
CA GLY A 278 7.74 8.53 4.59
C GLY A 278 9.15 9.13 4.38
N ALA A 279 9.68 9.82 5.37
CA ALA A 279 10.97 10.50 5.24
C ALA A 279 12.13 9.49 5.07
N GLY A 280 12.90 9.64 4.02
CA GLY A 280 14.11 8.84 3.80
C GLY A 280 15.18 9.13 4.85
N THR A 281 15.94 8.13 5.26
CA THR A 281 17.06 8.28 6.20
C THR A 281 18.25 8.88 5.49
N LYS A 282 18.72 10.08 5.92
CA LYS A 282 19.87 10.77 5.35
C LYS A 282 21.16 10.52 6.14
N GLY A 283 21.06 10.04 7.37
CA GLY A 283 22.18 9.75 8.25
C GLY A 283 21.78 9.03 9.52
N GLN A 284 22.76 8.76 10.37
CA GLN A 284 22.59 8.09 11.65
C GLN A 284 23.29 8.87 12.75
N ILE A 285 22.66 8.96 13.91
CA ILE A 285 23.24 9.54 15.11
C ILE A 285 23.36 8.42 16.15
N LYS A 286 24.58 8.10 16.55
CA LYS A 286 24.85 7.20 17.65
C LYS A 286 24.74 7.97 18.97
N VAL A 287 23.96 7.45 19.91
CA VAL A 287 23.68 8.08 21.19
C VAL A 287 24.12 7.19 22.35
N ASN A 288 24.51 7.80 23.47
CA ASN A 288 24.85 7.07 24.71
C ASN A 288 23.57 6.50 25.39
N GLU A 289 23.75 5.61 26.34
CA GLU A 289 22.62 4.94 27.04
C GLU A 289 21.75 5.94 27.85
N GLY A 290 22.31 7.03 28.36
CA GLY A 290 21.55 8.10 29.04
C GLY A 290 20.60 8.81 28.08
N ALA A 291 21.10 9.24 26.92
CA ALA A 291 20.31 9.88 25.87
C ALA A 291 19.25 8.91 25.29
N LYS A 292 19.59 7.64 25.09
CA LYS A 292 18.64 6.62 24.65
C LYS A 292 17.45 6.50 25.62
N LYS A 293 17.71 6.39 26.93
CA LYS A 293 16.66 6.33 27.94
C LYS A 293 15.80 7.59 27.97
N ALA A 294 16.43 8.78 27.83
CA ALA A 294 15.71 10.05 27.81
C ALA A 294 14.81 10.19 26.57
N ILE A 295 15.33 9.87 25.38
CA ILE A 295 14.57 9.90 24.12
C ILE A 295 13.36 8.95 24.18
N LEU A 296 13.53 7.72 24.68
CA LEU A 296 12.43 6.75 24.82
C LEU A 296 11.33 7.22 25.78
N ARG A 297 11.65 8.18 26.68
CA ARG A 297 10.68 8.87 27.57
C ARG A 297 10.11 10.16 26.95
N GLY A 298 10.46 10.49 25.69
CA GLY A 298 9.97 11.67 24.98
C GLY A 298 10.80 12.94 25.17
N ALA A 299 12.00 12.86 25.75
CA ALA A 299 12.90 14.00 25.87
C ALA A 299 13.61 14.31 24.53
N SER A 300 14.05 15.57 24.37
CA SER A 300 14.86 15.99 23.22
C SER A 300 16.29 15.45 23.33
N LEU A 301 16.91 15.15 22.19
CA LEU A 301 18.32 14.77 22.12
C LEU A 301 19.19 16.03 22.33
N LEU A 302 20.06 15.98 23.32
CA LEU A 302 21.07 17.01 23.58
C LEU A 302 22.42 16.59 22.99
N ALA A 303 23.26 17.57 22.63
CA ALA A 303 24.60 17.34 22.05
C ALA A 303 25.47 16.41 22.91
N VAL A 304 25.41 16.54 24.24
CA VAL A 304 26.14 15.71 25.22
C VAL A 304 25.77 14.22 25.13
N GLY A 305 24.61 13.92 24.57
CA GLY A 305 24.14 12.53 24.37
C GLY A 305 24.61 11.89 23.07
N ILE A 306 25.32 12.63 22.19
CA ILE A 306 25.75 12.15 20.87
C ILE A 306 27.17 11.59 20.97
N GLU A 307 27.36 10.33 20.61
CA GLU A 307 28.67 9.65 20.52
C GLU A 307 29.27 9.67 19.11
N GLY A 308 28.43 9.79 18.09
CA GLY A 308 28.89 9.77 16.71
C GLY A 308 27.76 10.09 15.71
N VAL A 309 28.19 10.55 14.54
CA VAL A 309 27.29 10.92 13.44
C VAL A 309 27.85 10.36 12.15
N SER A 310 26.99 9.76 11.31
CA SER A 310 27.35 9.25 9.98
C SER A 310 26.26 9.57 8.97
N GLY A 311 26.65 9.82 7.70
CA GLY A 311 25.72 10.16 6.61
C GLY A 311 26.08 11.50 5.97
N ARG A 312 25.28 11.88 4.94
CA ARG A 312 25.41 13.16 4.23
C ARG A 312 24.15 13.99 4.47
N PHE A 313 24.24 14.98 5.31
CA PHE A 313 23.16 15.94 5.61
C PHE A 313 23.76 17.30 5.98
N GLN A 314 22.98 18.36 5.78
CA GLN A 314 23.34 19.74 6.11
C GLN A 314 22.55 20.18 7.34
N ILE A 315 22.96 21.31 7.91
CA ILE A 315 22.22 21.99 8.98
C ILE A 315 20.84 22.39 8.46
N GLY A 316 19.77 22.05 9.21
CA GLY A 316 18.39 22.32 8.83
C GLY A 316 17.80 21.26 7.95
#